data_223f1ece97c43030b5b3b10c03c20cd7
#
_entry.id   223f1ece97c43030b5b3b10c03c20cd7
#
_cell.length_a   1.000
_cell.length_b   1.000
_cell.length_c   1.000
_cell.angle_alpha   90.00
_cell.angle_beta   90.00
_cell.angle_gamma   90.00
#
_symmetry.space_group_name_H-M   'P 1'
#
loop_
_entity.id
_entity.type
_entity.pdbx_description
1 polymer ?
#
loop_
_entity_poly.entity_id
_entity_poly.type
_entity_poly.pdbx_seq_one_letter_code
_entity_poly.pdbx_strand_id
1 'polypeptide(L)'
;MPALPAALLALLLHVHLCRPAPVNGSKWSYIGPDGEKVWPKKYPFCGGVFQSPIDFHNDILHYDSALLPVELEGYNVSSEVKFLLTNNGHSVKMNLSSAMRIRNFSFQYSAAQLHLHWGNRNKQEGSEHTISGRHFAAELHIVHYNSEQYVDLKSAVDKPNGLAVLAILMEEGDFNPSFEKIFSHFQHVKYKGQEAIVPGFNVRDLLPERLDDYYRYEGSLTTPPCYPSVLWTVFRKPVEVSVGQLLALETTLYCTESDDPSPLKMVDNFRRVQEFDERMVSVSFQQDPAPGEGSPGMFVSRALGTKYPPPRFSSGLSISSTCNCHCSDNTWDLLTS
;
A
#
# COMPACT_ATOMS: atom_id res chain seq x y z
N MET A 1 5.80 53.86 -60.30
CA MET A 1 5.05 52.89 -59.46
C MET A 1 6.04 52.09 -58.72
N PRO A 2 6.17 52.20 -57.39
CA PRO A 2 7.18 51.52 -56.63
C PRO A 2 6.70 50.08 -56.31
N ALA A 3 7.64 49.14 -56.47
CA ALA A 3 7.50 47.73 -56.08
C ALA A 3 7.47 47.61 -54.54
N LEU A 4 6.48 46.92 -54.00
CA LEU A 4 6.42 46.54 -52.58
C LEU A 4 7.48 45.48 -52.29
N PRO A 5 8.18 45.56 -51.15
CA PRO A 5 9.25 44.66 -50.81
C PRO A 5 8.70 43.27 -50.38
N ALA A 6 9.33 42.21 -50.89
CA ALA A 6 9.09 40.81 -50.64
C ALA A 6 9.43 40.35 -49.19
N ALA A 7 9.47 41.25 -48.23
CA ALA A 7 9.87 40.98 -46.86
C ALA A 7 8.74 40.59 -45.90
N LEU A 8 7.46 40.62 -46.37
CA LEU A 8 6.31 40.35 -45.49
C LEU A 8 5.78 38.91 -45.54
N LEU A 9 6.38 38.06 -46.40
CA LEU A 9 5.90 36.67 -46.57
C LEU A 9 6.72 35.61 -45.78
N ALA A 10 7.77 36.01 -45.07
CA ALA A 10 8.65 35.09 -44.36
C ALA A 10 8.32 34.96 -42.84
N LEU A 11 7.31 35.67 -42.33
CA LEU A 11 7.01 35.69 -40.87
C LEU A 11 5.84 34.79 -40.47
N LEU A 12 5.25 34.02 -41.36
CA LEU A 12 4.05 33.21 -41.07
C LEU A 12 4.25 31.70 -41.08
N LEU A 13 5.48 31.20 -41.13
CA LEU A 13 5.71 29.75 -41.22
C LEU A 13 6.58 29.15 -40.10
N HIS A 14 6.73 29.83 -38.96
CA HIS A 14 7.28 29.24 -37.75
C HIS A 14 6.23 29.08 -36.66
N VAL A 15 5.04 28.58 -37.01
CA VAL A 15 4.23 27.88 -36.02
C VAL A 15 4.95 26.54 -35.81
N HIS A 16 5.87 26.52 -34.85
CA HIS A 16 6.31 25.28 -34.26
C HIS A 16 5.04 24.63 -33.68
N LEU A 17 4.51 23.66 -34.42
CA LEU A 17 3.68 22.61 -33.87
C LEU A 17 4.54 21.97 -32.78
N CYS A 18 4.42 22.45 -31.54
CA CYS A 18 4.74 21.66 -30.37
C CYS A 18 3.84 20.43 -30.47
N ARG A 19 4.32 19.39 -31.12
CA ARG A 19 3.82 18.05 -30.87
C ARG A 19 4.04 17.84 -29.38
N PRO A 20 2.99 17.58 -28.59
CA PRO A 20 3.22 17.08 -27.25
C PRO A 20 4.13 15.87 -27.43
N ALA A 21 5.26 15.86 -26.72
CA ALA A 21 6.08 14.67 -26.62
C ALA A 21 5.13 13.53 -26.25
N PRO A 22 5.30 12.33 -26.83
CA PRO A 22 4.50 11.20 -26.41
C PRO A 22 4.65 11.14 -24.88
N VAL A 23 3.55 11.22 -24.16
CA VAL A 23 3.52 11.04 -22.72
C VAL A 23 3.86 9.56 -22.54
N ASN A 24 5.15 9.27 -22.47
CA ASN A 24 5.64 7.98 -21.97
C ASN A 24 4.97 7.82 -20.61
N GLY A 25 4.20 6.77 -20.43
CA GLY A 25 3.38 6.51 -19.24
C GLY A 25 4.13 6.96 -18.00
N SER A 26 3.44 7.69 -17.11
CA SER A 26 4.04 8.44 -16.02
C SER A 26 4.91 7.52 -15.17
N LYS A 27 6.21 7.60 -15.39
CA LYS A 27 7.19 6.82 -14.64
C LYS A 27 7.30 7.41 -13.24
N TRP A 28 7.25 6.56 -12.24
CA TRP A 28 7.60 6.88 -10.86
C TRP A 28 8.60 5.84 -10.35
N SER A 29 9.36 6.20 -9.35
CA SER A 29 10.30 5.31 -8.67
C SER A 29 10.38 5.66 -7.20
N TYR A 30 11.02 4.85 -6.37
CA TYR A 30 11.24 5.20 -4.96
C TYR A 30 12.42 6.17 -4.78
N ILE A 31 13.39 6.14 -5.68
CA ILE A 31 14.62 6.93 -5.62
C ILE A 31 14.86 7.69 -6.92
N GLY A 32 15.83 8.63 -6.90
CA GLY A 32 16.23 9.37 -8.08
C GLY A 32 15.30 10.50 -8.51
N PRO A 33 15.32 10.93 -9.78
CA PRO A 33 14.59 12.09 -10.27
C PRO A 33 13.06 11.90 -10.28
N ASP A 34 12.58 10.66 -10.37
CA ASP A 34 11.17 10.29 -10.33
C ASP A 34 10.76 9.70 -8.95
N GLY A 35 11.61 9.92 -7.94
CA GLY A 35 11.44 9.39 -6.59
C GLY A 35 10.33 10.06 -5.80
N GLU A 36 10.09 9.56 -4.60
CA GLU A 36 8.97 9.89 -3.71
C GLU A 36 8.73 11.41 -3.54
N LYS A 37 9.80 12.21 -3.45
CA LYS A 37 9.71 13.66 -3.28
C LYS A 37 8.99 14.39 -4.42
N VAL A 38 8.94 13.80 -5.60
CA VAL A 38 8.27 14.41 -6.76
C VAL A 38 6.93 13.77 -7.10
N TRP A 39 6.53 12.68 -6.41
CA TRP A 39 5.22 12.06 -6.63
C TRP A 39 4.06 13.07 -6.55
N PRO A 40 3.99 14.00 -5.56
CA PRO A 40 2.89 14.96 -5.49
C PRO A 40 2.72 15.86 -6.72
N LYS A 41 3.79 16.07 -7.49
CA LYS A 41 3.74 16.89 -8.71
C LYS A 41 3.03 16.17 -9.86
N LYS A 42 3.15 14.84 -9.94
CA LYS A 42 2.54 13.99 -10.96
C LYS A 42 1.23 13.36 -10.48
N TYR A 43 1.18 13.05 -9.19
CA TYR A 43 0.07 12.38 -8.50
C TYR A 43 -0.33 13.21 -7.29
N PRO A 44 -1.28 14.14 -7.43
CA PRO A 44 -1.61 15.12 -6.38
C PRO A 44 -2.02 14.49 -5.05
N PHE A 45 -2.69 13.34 -5.06
CA PHE A 45 -3.08 12.63 -3.83
C PHE A 45 -1.87 12.22 -2.99
N CYS A 46 -0.69 11.97 -3.59
CA CYS A 46 0.52 11.63 -2.82
C CYS A 46 1.03 12.76 -1.90
N GLY A 47 0.58 13.98 -2.12
CA GLY A 47 0.84 15.14 -1.24
C GLY A 47 -0.39 15.57 -0.44
N GLY A 48 -1.47 14.78 -0.47
CA GLY A 48 -2.70 15.02 0.28
C GLY A 48 -2.62 14.56 1.73
N VAL A 49 -3.77 14.54 2.39
CA VAL A 49 -3.95 14.06 3.76
C VAL A 49 -4.29 12.56 3.79
N PHE A 50 -4.29 11.97 4.99
CA PHE A 50 -4.62 10.56 5.24
C PHE A 50 -3.74 9.58 4.44
N GLN A 51 -2.47 9.96 4.29
CA GLN A 51 -1.51 9.16 3.56
C GLN A 51 -0.97 8.00 4.40
N SER A 52 -0.50 6.96 3.71
CA SER A 52 0.13 5.77 4.27
C SER A 52 1.55 5.59 3.70
N PRO A 53 2.47 4.91 4.41
CA PRO A 53 2.31 4.27 5.73
C PRO A 53 2.39 5.29 6.88
N ILE A 54 2.13 4.82 8.13
CA ILE A 54 2.28 5.61 9.36
C ILE A 54 3.12 4.87 10.40
N ASP A 55 3.61 5.61 11.41
CA ASP A 55 4.22 5.04 12.62
C ASP A 55 3.16 4.82 13.71
N PHE A 56 3.16 3.61 14.28
CA PHE A 56 2.27 3.28 15.39
C PHE A 56 2.98 3.52 16.71
N HIS A 57 2.62 4.58 17.43
CA HIS A 57 3.13 4.89 18.77
C HIS A 57 1.97 5.06 19.76
N ASN A 58 2.21 4.74 21.02
CA ASN A 58 1.17 4.51 22.02
C ASN A 58 0.16 5.64 22.20
N ASP A 59 0.58 6.89 22.04
CA ASP A 59 -0.25 8.09 22.24
C ASP A 59 -1.33 8.30 21.17
N ILE A 60 -1.24 7.62 20.01
CA ILE A 60 -2.27 7.67 18.96
C ILE A 60 -3.18 6.45 18.92
N LEU A 61 -2.91 5.44 19.78
CA LEU A 61 -3.62 4.17 19.74
C LEU A 61 -4.83 4.17 20.67
N HIS A 62 -5.98 3.74 20.15
CA HIS A 62 -7.23 3.63 20.87
C HIS A 62 -7.69 2.17 20.89
N TYR A 63 -7.77 1.56 22.08
CA TYR A 63 -8.33 0.22 22.21
C TYR A 63 -9.81 0.21 21.85
N ASP A 64 -10.18 -0.69 20.95
CA ASP A 64 -11.57 -0.89 20.52
C ASP A 64 -11.94 -2.38 20.69
N SER A 65 -12.75 -2.66 21.72
CA SER A 65 -13.22 -4.01 22.02
C SER A 65 -14.19 -4.58 20.98
N ALA A 66 -14.67 -3.77 20.03
CA ALA A 66 -15.53 -4.21 18.94
C ALA A 66 -14.72 -4.79 17.76
N LEU A 67 -13.39 -4.60 17.75
CA LEU A 67 -12.53 -5.20 16.74
C LEU A 67 -12.41 -6.71 16.98
N LEU A 68 -13.05 -7.49 16.11
CA LEU A 68 -13.01 -8.95 16.13
C LEU A 68 -11.76 -9.49 15.44
N PRO A 69 -11.33 -10.72 15.78
CA PRO A 69 -10.26 -11.40 15.02
C PRO A 69 -10.57 -11.41 13.52
N VAL A 70 -9.56 -11.19 12.68
CA VAL A 70 -9.74 -11.25 11.23
C VAL A 70 -10.04 -12.68 10.82
N GLU A 71 -11.15 -12.89 10.13
CA GLU A 71 -11.55 -14.17 9.58
C GLU A 71 -11.31 -14.20 8.08
N LEU A 72 -10.69 -15.29 7.60
CA LEU A 72 -10.34 -15.48 6.20
C LEU A 72 -11.10 -16.68 5.61
N GLU A 73 -11.66 -16.48 4.44
CA GLU A 73 -12.35 -17.52 3.68
C GLU A 73 -11.64 -17.76 2.35
N GLY A 74 -11.55 -19.03 1.93
CA GLY A 74 -11.00 -19.42 0.63
C GLY A 74 -9.48 -19.27 0.49
N TYR A 75 -8.74 -19.07 1.58
CA TYR A 75 -7.28 -18.88 1.55
C TYR A 75 -6.49 -20.18 1.40
N ASN A 76 -7.07 -21.33 1.76
CA ASN A 76 -6.47 -22.64 1.52
C ASN A 76 -6.76 -23.08 0.09
N VAL A 77 -5.85 -22.75 -0.81
CA VAL A 77 -6.00 -22.93 -2.25
C VAL A 77 -5.30 -24.22 -2.69
N SER A 78 -6.00 -25.03 -3.49
CA SER A 78 -5.45 -26.27 -4.07
C SER A 78 -4.23 -25.97 -4.95
N SER A 79 -3.24 -26.85 -4.97
CA SER A 79 -2.07 -26.80 -5.86
C SER A 79 -2.40 -26.85 -7.36
N GLU A 80 -3.61 -27.27 -7.71
CA GLU A 80 -4.11 -27.22 -9.09
C GLU A 80 -4.39 -25.79 -9.58
N VAL A 81 -4.71 -24.88 -8.66
CA VAL A 81 -4.85 -23.45 -8.97
C VAL A 81 -3.46 -22.89 -9.25
N LYS A 82 -3.39 -21.97 -10.20
CA LYS A 82 -2.13 -21.33 -10.61
C LYS A 82 -2.22 -19.85 -10.28
N PHE A 83 -1.28 -19.38 -9.48
CA PHE A 83 -1.08 -17.95 -9.24
C PHE A 83 -0.05 -17.40 -10.23
N LEU A 84 -0.32 -16.24 -10.79
CA LEU A 84 0.64 -15.54 -11.64
C LEU A 84 1.48 -14.60 -10.75
N LEU A 85 2.79 -14.85 -10.70
CA LEU A 85 3.78 -14.00 -10.06
C LEU A 85 4.45 -13.15 -11.14
N THR A 86 4.53 -11.84 -10.94
CA THR A 86 5.07 -10.89 -11.92
C THR A 86 6.04 -9.92 -11.24
N ASN A 87 7.13 -9.59 -11.87
CA ASN A 87 7.95 -8.43 -11.53
C ASN A 87 7.45 -7.23 -12.33
N ASN A 88 6.84 -6.25 -11.68
CA ASN A 88 6.30 -5.06 -12.34
C ASN A 88 7.28 -3.87 -12.40
N GLY A 89 8.52 -4.06 -11.95
CA GLY A 89 9.57 -3.04 -11.88
C GLY A 89 9.57 -2.22 -10.59
N HIS A 90 8.59 -2.42 -9.70
CA HIS A 90 8.48 -1.74 -8.40
C HIS A 90 8.43 -2.74 -7.23
N SER A 91 7.87 -3.92 -7.50
CA SER A 91 7.76 -5.03 -6.55
C SER A 91 7.57 -6.34 -7.32
N VAL A 92 7.56 -7.45 -6.59
CA VAL A 92 6.98 -8.71 -7.07
C VAL A 92 5.56 -8.80 -6.59
N LYS A 93 4.65 -9.05 -7.53
CA LYS A 93 3.21 -9.11 -7.33
C LYS A 93 2.69 -10.49 -7.70
N MET A 94 1.85 -11.08 -6.87
CA MET A 94 1.16 -12.33 -7.16
C MET A 94 -0.35 -12.08 -7.21
N ASN A 95 -0.98 -12.43 -8.33
CA ASN A 95 -2.43 -12.32 -8.48
C ASN A 95 -3.12 -13.40 -7.63
N LEU A 96 -4.20 -13.01 -6.95
CA LEU A 96 -4.98 -13.88 -6.08
C LEU A 96 -6.39 -14.11 -6.63
N SER A 97 -7.05 -15.14 -6.13
CA SER A 97 -8.43 -15.46 -6.48
C SER A 97 -9.41 -14.57 -5.70
N SER A 98 -10.40 -14.00 -6.36
CA SER A 98 -11.51 -13.28 -5.73
C SER A 98 -12.43 -14.16 -4.86
N ALA A 99 -12.25 -15.49 -4.90
CA ALA A 99 -12.88 -16.41 -3.95
C ALA A 99 -12.25 -16.34 -2.54
N MET A 100 -11.04 -15.78 -2.43
CA MET A 100 -10.40 -15.47 -1.15
C MET A 100 -11.02 -14.18 -0.58
N ARG A 101 -11.52 -14.21 0.65
CA ARG A 101 -12.29 -13.10 1.23
C ARG A 101 -11.90 -12.84 2.68
N ILE A 102 -12.07 -11.57 3.10
CA ILE A 102 -12.04 -11.19 4.51
C ILE A 102 -13.49 -11.19 5.02
N ARG A 103 -13.71 -11.85 6.16
CA ARG A 103 -14.94 -11.79 6.95
C ARG A 103 -14.81 -10.79 8.10
N ASN A 104 -15.90 -10.48 8.77
CA ASN A 104 -15.94 -9.59 9.95
C ASN A 104 -15.54 -8.13 9.69
N PHE A 105 -15.60 -7.67 8.45
CA PHE A 105 -15.49 -6.26 8.10
C PHE A 105 -16.85 -5.68 7.78
N SER A 106 -16.97 -4.33 7.74
CA SER A 106 -18.22 -3.66 7.43
C SER A 106 -18.78 -4.01 6.05
N PHE A 107 -17.90 -4.44 5.14
CA PHE A 107 -18.22 -4.91 3.78
C PHE A 107 -17.51 -6.21 3.51
N GLN A 108 -17.97 -6.95 2.49
CA GLN A 108 -17.22 -8.09 1.98
C GLN A 108 -16.08 -7.62 1.10
N TYR A 109 -14.85 -7.98 1.47
CA TYR A 109 -13.66 -7.70 0.67
C TYR A 109 -13.10 -8.96 0.05
N SER A 110 -12.93 -8.95 -1.28
CA SER A 110 -12.36 -10.07 -2.05
C SER A 110 -10.91 -9.77 -2.44
N ALA A 111 -10.04 -10.78 -2.31
CA ALA A 111 -8.62 -10.63 -2.64
C ALA A 111 -8.43 -10.35 -4.13
N ALA A 112 -7.39 -9.58 -4.44
CA ALA A 112 -6.98 -9.27 -5.80
C ALA A 112 -5.52 -9.66 -6.03
N GLN A 113 -4.61 -9.27 -5.13
CA GLN A 113 -3.19 -9.53 -5.29
C GLN A 113 -2.46 -9.42 -3.94
N LEU A 114 -1.24 -9.95 -3.88
CA LEU A 114 -0.26 -9.65 -2.84
C LEU A 114 1.02 -9.11 -3.48
N HIS A 115 1.76 -8.32 -2.72
CA HIS A 115 3.08 -7.81 -3.10
C HIS A 115 3.93 -7.51 -1.85
N LEU A 116 5.22 -7.26 -2.05
CA LEU A 116 6.22 -7.13 -1.01
C LEU A 116 6.95 -5.78 -1.09
N HIS A 117 7.35 -5.28 0.09
CA HIS A 117 8.25 -4.15 0.27
C HIS A 117 9.43 -4.59 1.11
N TRP A 118 10.66 -4.18 0.75
CA TRP A 118 11.88 -4.56 1.45
C TRP A 118 12.98 -3.51 1.29
N GLY A 119 13.99 -3.61 2.11
CA GLY A 119 15.12 -2.70 2.15
C GLY A 119 16.29 -3.14 1.28
N ASN A 120 17.48 -2.95 1.81
CA ASN A 120 18.72 -3.37 1.20
C ASN A 120 19.66 -4.01 2.23
N ARG A 121 20.66 -4.73 1.73
CA ARG A 121 21.62 -5.51 2.52
C ARG A 121 22.36 -4.75 3.63
N ASN A 122 22.39 -3.42 3.55
CA ASN A 122 23.15 -2.57 4.48
C ASN A 122 22.30 -1.97 5.57
N LYS A 123 20.97 -2.17 5.53
CA LYS A 123 20.01 -1.63 6.48
C LYS A 123 18.97 -2.68 6.82
N GLN A 124 18.60 -2.77 8.09
CA GLN A 124 17.51 -3.63 8.56
C GLN A 124 16.13 -2.94 8.42
N GLU A 125 16.01 -1.97 7.53
CA GLU A 125 14.81 -1.18 7.28
C GLU A 125 14.22 -1.60 5.93
N GLY A 126 13.00 -2.08 5.90
CA GLY A 126 12.36 -2.53 4.67
C GLY A 126 10.84 -2.49 4.75
N SER A 127 10.26 -2.43 5.96
CA SER A 127 8.81 -2.26 6.12
C SER A 127 8.38 -0.84 5.79
N GLU A 128 7.15 -0.68 5.34
CA GLU A 128 6.50 0.61 5.14
C GLU A 128 5.98 1.15 6.48
N HIS A 129 5.19 0.36 7.20
CA HIS A 129 4.75 0.72 8.55
C HIS A 129 5.87 0.52 9.58
N THR A 130 5.83 1.34 10.63
CA THR A 130 6.75 1.26 11.77
C THR A 130 5.97 1.16 13.08
N ILE A 131 6.60 0.59 14.10
CA ILE A 131 6.04 0.53 15.44
C ILE A 131 7.04 1.23 16.37
N SER A 132 6.62 2.37 16.96
CA SER A 132 7.48 3.21 17.80
C SER A 132 8.80 3.58 17.11
N GLY A 133 8.74 3.93 15.83
CA GLY A 133 9.88 4.29 14.99
C GLY A 133 10.73 3.11 14.50
N ARG A 134 10.42 1.86 14.91
CA ARG A 134 11.15 0.67 14.48
C ARG A 134 10.62 0.20 13.12
N HIS A 135 11.50 0.10 12.13
CA HIS A 135 11.26 -0.65 10.90
C HIS A 135 11.48 -2.15 11.09
N PHE A 136 10.82 -2.94 10.26
CA PHE A 136 11.05 -4.37 10.10
C PHE A 136 11.80 -4.64 8.80
N ALA A 137 12.29 -5.87 8.60
CA ALA A 137 13.12 -6.22 7.45
C ALA A 137 12.36 -6.14 6.12
N ALA A 138 11.06 -6.45 6.14
CA ALA A 138 10.18 -6.40 4.98
C ALA A 138 8.71 -6.28 5.41
N GLU A 139 7.82 -6.06 4.44
CA GLU A 139 6.38 -6.02 4.68
C GLU A 139 5.64 -6.64 3.48
N LEU A 140 4.70 -7.54 3.77
CA LEU A 140 3.81 -8.14 2.77
C LEU A 140 2.45 -7.46 2.84
N HIS A 141 1.91 -7.05 1.70
CA HIS A 141 0.55 -6.54 1.56
C HIS A 141 -0.34 -7.52 0.82
N ILE A 142 -1.51 -7.83 1.36
CA ILE A 142 -2.58 -8.58 0.67
C ILE A 142 -3.73 -7.61 0.42
N VAL A 143 -3.90 -7.25 -0.84
CA VAL A 143 -4.86 -6.23 -1.28
C VAL A 143 -6.18 -6.89 -1.62
N HIS A 144 -7.26 -6.33 -1.06
CA HIS A 144 -8.63 -6.73 -1.32
C HIS A 144 -9.45 -5.54 -1.77
N TYR A 145 -10.49 -5.78 -2.56
CA TYR A 145 -11.45 -4.77 -2.98
C TYR A 145 -12.85 -5.09 -2.44
N ASN A 146 -13.64 -4.05 -2.22
CA ASN A 146 -15.02 -4.15 -1.75
C ASN A 146 -15.90 -4.76 -2.85
N SER A 147 -16.09 -6.07 -2.79
CA SER A 147 -16.82 -6.85 -3.78
C SER A 147 -18.34 -6.79 -3.63
N GLU A 148 -18.86 -6.13 -2.58
CA GLU A 148 -20.28 -5.82 -2.49
C GLU A 148 -20.66 -4.64 -3.37
N GLN A 149 -19.76 -3.66 -3.52
CA GLN A 149 -20.03 -2.42 -4.22
C GLN A 149 -19.36 -2.33 -5.60
N TYR A 150 -18.26 -3.05 -5.81
CA TYR A 150 -17.44 -2.94 -7.03
C TYR A 150 -17.17 -4.31 -7.64
N VAL A 151 -17.14 -4.35 -8.95
CA VAL A 151 -16.95 -5.61 -9.70
C VAL A 151 -15.51 -6.10 -9.71
N ASP A 152 -14.54 -5.20 -9.53
CA ASP A 152 -13.12 -5.50 -9.55
C ASP A 152 -12.29 -4.44 -8.79
N LEU A 153 -11.01 -4.72 -8.63
CA LEU A 153 -10.06 -3.81 -7.99
C LEU A 153 -9.99 -2.45 -8.68
N LYS A 154 -10.03 -2.42 -10.01
CA LYS A 154 -9.91 -1.21 -10.81
C LYS A 154 -11.07 -0.24 -10.55
N SER A 155 -12.28 -0.74 -10.43
CA SER A 155 -13.46 0.08 -10.15
C SER A 155 -13.55 0.56 -8.71
N ALA A 156 -12.84 -0.12 -7.78
CA ALA A 156 -12.84 0.16 -6.33
C ALA A 156 -11.72 1.11 -5.88
N VAL A 157 -10.61 1.15 -6.61
CA VAL A 157 -9.30 1.64 -6.15
C VAL A 157 -9.27 3.09 -5.68
N ASP A 158 -10.08 3.97 -6.26
CA ASP A 158 -10.19 5.40 -5.94
C ASP A 158 -11.46 5.75 -5.15
N LYS A 159 -12.19 4.76 -4.68
CA LYS A 159 -13.49 4.94 -4.04
C LYS A 159 -13.41 4.86 -2.51
N PRO A 160 -14.25 5.60 -1.78
CA PRO A 160 -14.40 5.42 -0.35
C PRO A 160 -14.74 3.96 -0.01
N ASN A 161 -14.10 3.42 1.03
CA ASN A 161 -14.23 2.01 1.42
C ASN A 161 -13.94 1.02 0.27
N GLY A 162 -13.23 1.45 -0.75
CA GLY A 162 -12.97 0.65 -1.93
C GLY A 162 -12.04 -0.52 -1.68
N LEU A 163 -11.04 -0.32 -0.82
CA LEU A 163 -9.98 -1.29 -0.56
C LEU A 163 -9.86 -1.64 0.92
N ALA A 164 -9.43 -2.88 1.19
CA ALA A 164 -8.90 -3.30 2.48
C ALA A 164 -7.56 -4.01 2.26
N VAL A 165 -6.54 -3.64 3.02
CA VAL A 165 -5.22 -4.24 2.91
C VAL A 165 -4.83 -4.87 4.25
N LEU A 166 -4.40 -6.13 4.19
CA LEU A 166 -3.74 -6.81 5.30
C LEU A 166 -2.24 -6.62 5.13
N ALA A 167 -1.58 -6.03 6.13
CA ALA A 167 -0.14 -5.82 6.16
C ALA A 167 0.52 -6.73 7.19
N ILE A 168 1.52 -7.47 6.76
CA ILE A 168 2.28 -8.44 7.54
C ILE A 168 3.72 -7.97 7.62
N LEU A 169 4.13 -7.55 8.81
CA LEU A 169 5.51 -7.18 9.11
C LEU A 169 6.38 -8.45 9.13
N MET A 170 7.60 -8.35 8.61
CA MET A 170 8.51 -9.48 8.50
C MET A 170 9.83 -9.14 9.19
N GLU A 171 10.34 -10.08 10.00
CA GLU A 171 11.65 -9.93 10.67
C GLU A 171 12.54 -11.14 10.44
N GLU A 172 13.82 -10.94 10.68
CA GLU A 172 14.80 -12.02 10.61
C GLU A 172 14.57 -13.03 11.74
N GLY A 173 14.50 -14.32 11.38
CA GLY A 173 14.32 -15.43 12.30
C GLY A 173 14.48 -16.77 11.61
N ASP A 174 13.58 -17.69 11.87
CA ASP A 174 13.60 -19.04 11.33
C ASP A 174 13.19 -19.09 9.84
N PHE A 175 13.61 -20.14 9.15
CA PHE A 175 13.19 -20.40 7.77
C PHE A 175 11.69 -20.59 7.67
N ASN A 176 11.06 -19.84 6.76
CA ASN A 176 9.62 -19.88 6.55
C ASN A 176 9.26 -20.67 5.26
N PRO A 177 8.73 -21.89 5.38
CA PRO A 177 8.41 -22.74 4.23
C PRO A 177 7.26 -22.16 3.38
N SER A 178 6.42 -21.29 3.93
CA SER A 178 5.29 -20.71 3.20
C SER A 178 5.75 -19.58 2.29
N PHE A 179 6.66 -18.73 2.76
CA PHE A 179 7.29 -17.72 1.92
C PHE A 179 8.19 -18.33 0.85
N GLU A 180 8.82 -19.49 1.13
CA GLU A 180 9.64 -20.19 0.15
C GLU A 180 8.86 -20.61 -1.11
N LYS A 181 7.56 -20.86 -0.97
CA LYS A 181 6.68 -21.17 -2.13
C LYS A 181 6.62 -20.02 -3.14
N ILE A 182 6.88 -18.78 -2.71
CA ILE A 182 6.97 -17.61 -3.59
C ILE A 182 8.43 -17.34 -3.95
N PHE A 183 9.33 -17.32 -2.97
CA PHE A 183 10.72 -16.88 -3.12
C PHE A 183 11.54 -17.80 -4.04
N SER A 184 11.26 -19.11 -4.03
CA SER A 184 11.86 -20.06 -4.96
C SER A 184 11.64 -19.71 -6.45
N HIS A 185 10.64 -18.88 -6.76
CA HIS A 185 10.35 -18.45 -8.14
C HIS A 185 11.04 -17.14 -8.54
N PHE A 186 11.76 -16.45 -7.65
CA PHE A 186 12.36 -15.14 -7.93
C PHE A 186 13.35 -15.14 -9.09
N GLN A 187 14.06 -16.24 -9.32
CA GLN A 187 14.96 -16.36 -10.48
C GLN A 187 14.22 -16.31 -11.82
N HIS A 188 12.93 -16.67 -11.85
CA HIS A 188 12.10 -16.65 -13.06
C HIS A 188 11.44 -15.28 -13.30
N VAL A 189 11.40 -14.41 -12.27
CA VAL A 189 10.85 -13.06 -12.33
C VAL A 189 11.90 -12.01 -11.98
N LYS A 190 13.16 -12.32 -12.31
CA LYS A 190 14.33 -11.50 -11.96
C LYS A 190 14.26 -10.07 -12.50
N TYR A 191 13.74 -9.89 -13.70
CA TYR A 191 13.68 -8.62 -14.40
C TYR A 191 12.23 -8.16 -14.59
N LYS A 192 12.05 -6.83 -14.71
CA LYS A 192 10.74 -6.22 -15.01
C LYS A 192 10.08 -6.89 -16.21
N GLY A 193 8.77 -7.13 -16.09
CA GLY A 193 7.94 -7.76 -17.11
C GLY A 193 8.05 -9.29 -17.18
N GLN A 194 8.90 -9.91 -16.37
CA GLN A 194 8.95 -11.37 -16.29
C GLN A 194 7.85 -11.93 -15.39
N GLU A 195 7.38 -13.10 -15.73
CA GLU A 195 6.26 -13.80 -15.10
C GLU A 195 6.62 -15.26 -14.78
N ALA A 196 6.05 -15.78 -13.70
CA ALA A 196 6.18 -17.17 -13.30
C ALA A 196 4.85 -17.70 -12.75
N ILE A 197 4.63 -18.99 -12.87
CA ILE A 197 3.47 -19.66 -12.28
C ILE A 197 3.87 -20.26 -10.94
N VAL A 198 3.15 -19.87 -9.90
CA VAL A 198 3.26 -20.44 -8.55
C VAL A 198 2.07 -21.37 -8.33
N PRO A 199 2.28 -22.65 -8.00
CA PRO A 199 1.19 -23.54 -7.62
C PRO A 199 0.44 -23.01 -6.41
N GLY A 200 -0.88 -23.21 -6.37
CA GLY A 200 -1.71 -22.80 -5.24
C GLY A 200 -1.24 -23.43 -3.93
N PHE A 201 -1.43 -22.70 -2.85
CA PHE A 201 -1.07 -23.12 -1.50
C PHE A 201 -1.99 -22.42 -0.48
N ASN A 202 -1.88 -22.77 0.79
CA ASN A 202 -2.60 -22.06 1.84
C ASN A 202 -1.98 -20.68 2.10
N VAL A 203 -2.54 -19.64 1.48
CA VAL A 203 -2.06 -18.25 1.60
C VAL A 203 -2.22 -17.73 3.04
N ARG A 204 -3.11 -18.35 3.85
CA ARG A 204 -3.22 -18.05 5.29
C ARG A 204 -1.89 -18.26 6.03
N ASP A 205 -1.04 -19.18 5.57
CA ASP A 205 0.24 -19.49 6.21
C ASP A 205 1.32 -18.39 6.04
N LEU A 206 1.04 -17.35 5.23
CA LEU A 206 1.86 -16.14 5.14
C LEU A 206 1.56 -15.14 6.26
N LEU A 207 0.45 -15.29 6.98
CA LEU A 207 0.02 -14.39 8.04
C LEU A 207 0.49 -14.92 9.41
N PRO A 208 0.50 -14.07 10.45
CA PRO A 208 0.75 -14.51 11.81
C PRO A 208 -0.21 -15.61 12.25
N GLU A 209 0.19 -16.44 13.21
CA GLU A 209 -0.64 -17.51 13.76
C GLU A 209 -1.97 -16.96 14.31
N ARG A 210 -1.89 -15.84 15.07
CA ARG A 210 -3.03 -15.14 15.65
C ARG A 210 -3.39 -13.92 14.81
N LEU A 211 -4.68 -13.79 14.47
CA LEU A 211 -5.21 -12.69 13.67
C LEU A 211 -6.07 -11.72 14.52
N ASP A 212 -5.90 -11.75 15.82
CA ASP A 212 -6.64 -10.96 16.80
C ASP A 212 -5.86 -9.73 17.31
N ASP A 213 -4.55 -9.64 17.08
CA ASP A 213 -3.71 -8.51 17.49
C ASP A 213 -3.30 -7.68 16.26
N TYR A 214 -3.95 -6.52 16.07
CA TYR A 214 -3.68 -5.67 14.90
C TYR A 214 -4.01 -4.19 15.15
N TYR A 215 -3.41 -3.35 14.31
CA TYR A 215 -3.73 -1.92 14.16
C TYR A 215 -4.70 -1.75 13.00
N ARG A 216 -5.73 -0.90 13.19
CA ARG A 216 -6.73 -0.57 12.18
C ARG A 216 -6.80 0.92 11.97
N TYR A 217 -6.66 1.41 10.73
CA TYR A 217 -6.82 2.82 10.41
C TYR A 217 -7.24 3.04 8.95
N GLU A 218 -7.80 4.20 8.65
CA GLU A 218 -8.09 4.65 7.30
C GLU A 218 -6.87 5.38 6.73
N GLY A 219 -6.45 4.97 5.55
CA GLY A 219 -5.26 5.52 4.90
C GLY A 219 -5.31 5.41 3.37
N SER A 220 -4.15 5.43 2.76
CA SER A 220 -4.00 5.48 1.31
C SER A 220 -3.25 4.27 0.75
N LEU A 221 -3.25 4.16 -0.58
CA LEU A 221 -2.21 3.41 -1.28
C LEU A 221 -0.84 4.01 -0.93
N THR A 222 0.16 3.18 -0.71
CA THR A 222 1.54 3.59 -0.42
C THR A 222 2.34 3.89 -1.68
N THR A 223 1.77 3.64 -2.85
CA THR A 223 2.37 3.93 -4.15
C THR A 223 1.47 4.84 -4.97
N PRO A 224 2.00 5.61 -5.93
CA PRO A 224 1.18 6.37 -6.86
C PRO A 224 0.07 5.49 -7.47
N PRO A 225 -1.16 6.03 -7.52
CA PRO A 225 -1.58 7.42 -7.33
C PRO A 225 -1.93 7.82 -5.87
N CYS A 226 -1.64 7.01 -4.84
CA CYS A 226 -1.80 7.29 -3.42
C CYS A 226 -3.25 7.64 -3.00
N TYR A 227 -4.24 7.02 -3.61
CA TYR A 227 -5.65 7.27 -3.28
C TYR A 227 -5.96 6.95 -1.82
N PRO A 228 -6.65 7.83 -1.08
CA PRO A 228 -7.03 7.62 0.31
C PRO A 228 -8.27 6.71 0.43
N SER A 229 -8.18 5.50 -0.09
CA SER A 229 -9.29 4.55 -0.27
C SER A 229 -9.12 3.26 0.52
N VAL A 230 -8.11 3.18 1.41
CA VAL A 230 -7.66 1.93 2.02
C VAL A 230 -8.03 1.86 3.50
N LEU A 231 -8.74 0.79 3.87
CA LEU A 231 -8.85 0.34 5.25
C LEU A 231 -7.67 -0.59 5.55
N TRP A 232 -6.72 -0.11 6.36
CA TRP A 232 -5.54 -0.85 6.76
C TRP A 232 -5.77 -1.73 7.97
N THR A 233 -5.26 -2.95 7.91
CA THR A 233 -5.12 -3.87 9.04
C THR A 233 -3.67 -4.32 9.07
N VAL A 234 -2.90 -3.81 10.03
CA VAL A 234 -1.48 -4.15 10.20
C VAL A 234 -1.34 -5.08 11.40
N PHE A 235 -0.90 -6.31 11.19
CA PHE A 235 -0.75 -7.26 12.30
C PHE A 235 0.43 -6.85 13.20
N ARG A 236 0.16 -6.85 14.51
CA ARG A 236 1.15 -6.42 15.52
C ARG A 236 2.36 -7.36 15.58
N LYS A 237 2.10 -8.68 15.50
CA LYS A 237 3.14 -9.68 15.58
C LYS A 237 3.77 -9.89 14.19
N PRO A 238 5.08 -9.66 14.01
CA PRO A 238 5.73 -9.97 12.75
C PRO A 238 5.78 -11.48 12.51
N VAL A 239 5.98 -11.85 11.25
CA VAL A 239 6.34 -13.21 10.85
C VAL A 239 7.84 -13.30 10.62
N GLU A 240 8.41 -14.44 10.97
CA GLU A 240 9.84 -14.69 10.79
C GLU A 240 10.12 -15.23 9.39
N VAL A 241 11.25 -14.79 8.82
CA VAL A 241 11.84 -15.34 7.60
C VAL A 241 13.36 -15.43 7.79
N SER A 242 13.99 -16.42 7.18
CA SER A 242 15.44 -16.60 7.36
C SER A 242 16.27 -15.53 6.66
N VAL A 243 17.51 -15.34 7.13
CA VAL A 243 18.52 -14.48 6.48
C VAL A 243 18.65 -14.81 4.99
N GLY A 244 18.62 -16.10 4.61
CA GLY A 244 18.71 -16.54 3.23
C GLY A 244 17.51 -16.07 2.39
N GLN A 245 16.32 -16.05 2.97
CA GLN A 245 15.10 -15.57 2.32
C GLN A 245 15.10 -14.05 2.17
N LEU A 246 15.52 -13.30 3.18
CA LEU A 246 15.71 -11.84 3.07
C LEU A 246 16.76 -11.50 2.01
N LEU A 247 17.87 -12.24 1.99
CA LEU A 247 18.93 -12.07 0.98
C LEU A 247 18.39 -12.31 -0.44
N ALA A 248 17.46 -13.25 -0.61
CA ALA A 248 16.84 -13.49 -1.92
C ALA A 248 16.04 -12.29 -2.41
N LEU A 249 15.26 -11.61 -1.53
CA LEU A 249 14.57 -10.36 -1.83
C LEU A 249 15.56 -9.27 -2.25
N GLU A 250 16.60 -9.06 -1.47
CA GLU A 250 17.53 -7.94 -1.61
C GLU A 250 18.51 -8.08 -2.80
N THR A 251 18.71 -9.29 -3.31
CA THR A 251 19.78 -9.51 -4.29
C THR A 251 19.34 -10.06 -5.64
N THR A 252 18.15 -10.65 -5.73
CA THR A 252 17.73 -11.37 -6.94
C THR A 252 17.10 -10.44 -7.97
N LEU A 253 16.29 -9.49 -7.54
CA LEU A 253 15.32 -8.77 -8.36
C LEU A 253 15.87 -7.43 -8.88
N TYR A 254 15.36 -7.02 -10.06
CA TYR A 254 15.72 -5.77 -10.73
C TYR A 254 14.47 -4.98 -11.11
N CYS A 255 14.58 -3.64 -11.05
CA CYS A 255 13.53 -2.71 -11.50
C CYS A 255 13.47 -2.57 -13.02
N THR A 256 14.50 -3.02 -13.73
CA THR A 256 14.71 -2.85 -15.17
C THR A 256 14.42 -4.13 -15.93
N GLU A 257 14.21 -4.02 -17.22
CA GLU A 257 14.09 -5.14 -18.15
C GLU A 257 15.43 -5.87 -18.32
N SER A 258 15.41 -7.07 -18.86
CA SER A 258 16.61 -7.92 -18.94
C SER A 258 17.67 -7.42 -19.93
N ASP A 259 17.29 -6.60 -20.89
CA ASP A 259 18.13 -6.00 -21.94
C ASP A 259 18.54 -4.55 -21.63
N ASP A 260 18.17 -4.03 -20.45
CA ASP A 260 18.58 -2.70 -20.03
C ASP A 260 20.10 -2.63 -19.87
N PRO A 261 20.79 -1.68 -20.54
CA PRO A 261 22.25 -1.56 -20.47
C PRO A 261 22.77 -1.14 -19.08
N SER A 262 21.87 -0.68 -18.20
CA SER A 262 22.18 -0.23 -16.85
C SER A 262 21.19 -0.84 -15.84
N PRO A 263 21.28 -2.15 -15.56
CA PRO A 263 20.32 -2.83 -14.71
C PRO A 263 20.33 -2.27 -13.29
N LEU A 264 19.15 -1.93 -12.77
CA LEU A 264 18.95 -1.39 -11.42
C LEU A 264 18.37 -2.46 -10.51
N LYS A 265 19.02 -2.71 -9.37
CA LYS A 265 18.49 -3.59 -8.32
C LYS A 265 17.19 -3.06 -7.77
N MET A 266 16.24 -3.95 -7.50
CA MET A 266 15.00 -3.67 -6.77
C MET A 266 15.28 -3.78 -5.29
N VAL A 267 15.61 -2.66 -4.67
CA VAL A 267 15.88 -2.51 -3.24
C VAL A 267 15.30 -1.18 -2.76
N ASP A 268 15.07 -1.07 -1.44
CA ASP A 268 14.48 0.14 -0.82
C ASP A 268 13.15 0.53 -1.50
N ASN A 269 12.32 -0.47 -1.84
CA ASN A 269 11.04 -0.28 -2.51
C ASN A 269 9.89 -0.08 -1.50
N PHE A 270 10.09 0.79 -0.54
CA PHE A 270 9.12 1.18 0.47
C PHE A 270 9.02 2.71 0.55
N ARG A 271 7.82 3.19 0.84
CA ARG A 271 7.55 4.62 1.06
C ARG A 271 7.91 4.98 2.50
N ARG A 272 8.50 6.16 2.72
CA ARG A 272 8.72 6.68 4.07
C ARG A 272 7.39 6.87 4.80
N VAL A 273 7.44 6.85 6.13
CA VAL A 273 6.33 7.18 7.03
C VAL A 273 5.80 8.59 6.72
N GLN A 274 4.48 8.71 6.68
CA GLN A 274 3.73 9.94 6.38
C GLN A 274 3.21 10.57 7.68
N GLU A 275 2.80 11.84 7.60
CA GLU A 275 2.18 12.53 8.71
C GLU A 275 0.89 11.84 9.15
N PHE A 276 0.64 11.85 10.45
CA PHE A 276 -0.50 11.15 11.04
C PHE A 276 -1.85 11.82 10.75
N ASP A 277 -1.88 13.17 10.57
CA ASP A 277 -3.06 13.99 10.27
C ASP A 277 -4.22 13.83 11.29
N GLU A 278 -3.91 13.61 12.58
CA GLU A 278 -4.88 13.43 13.68
C GLU A 278 -5.94 12.35 13.42
N ARG A 279 -5.62 11.32 12.63
CA ARG A 279 -6.49 10.18 12.37
C ARG A 279 -6.65 9.30 13.62
N MET A 280 -7.73 8.55 13.67
CA MET A 280 -7.90 7.52 14.69
C MET A 280 -7.18 6.23 14.26
N VAL A 281 -6.35 5.67 15.14
CA VAL A 281 -5.84 4.30 15.03
C VAL A 281 -6.48 3.46 16.11
N SER A 282 -7.35 2.54 15.71
CA SER A 282 -7.93 1.55 16.61
C SER A 282 -7.00 0.34 16.74
N VAL A 283 -6.92 -0.22 17.94
CA VAL A 283 -6.19 -1.47 18.20
C VAL A 283 -7.11 -2.51 18.82
N SER A 284 -6.93 -3.76 18.42
CA SER A 284 -7.71 -4.90 18.91
C SER A 284 -7.16 -5.50 20.21
N PHE A 285 -6.04 -4.98 20.71
CA PHE A 285 -5.33 -5.48 21.89
C PHE A 285 -5.22 -4.39 22.96
N GLN A 286 -5.21 -4.79 24.22
CA GLN A 286 -4.92 -3.87 25.32
C GLN A 286 -3.43 -3.55 25.36
N GLN A 287 -3.12 -2.28 25.55
CA GLN A 287 -1.74 -1.85 25.75
C GLN A 287 -1.30 -2.26 27.14
N ASP A 288 -0.05 -2.73 27.28
CA ASP A 288 0.54 -2.93 28.59
C ASP A 288 0.62 -1.58 29.32
N PRO A 289 0.26 -1.53 30.62
CA PRO A 289 0.40 -0.29 31.38
C PRO A 289 1.84 0.21 31.31
N ALA A 290 2.02 1.51 31.12
CA ALA A 290 3.34 2.13 31.07
C ALA A 290 4.14 1.72 32.32
N PRO A 291 5.44 1.36 32.20
CA PRO A 291 6.24 1.01 33.34
C PRO A 291 6.34 2.23 34.29
N GLY A 292 5.60 2.21 35.40
CA GLY A 292 5.55 3.27 36.41
C GLY A 292 4.17 3.63 36.95
N GLU A 293 3.09 3.23 36.32
CA GLU A 293 1.75 3.38 36.90
C GLU A 293 1.44 2.17 37.78
N GLY A 294 1.79 2.30 39.06
CA GLY A 294 1.43 1.36 40.10
C GLY A 294 -0.08 1.22 40.16
N SER A 295 -0.54 -0.01 40.33
CA SER A 295 -1.93 -0.43 40.53
C SER A 295 -2.74 0.63 41.29
N PRO A 296 -3.83 1.19 40.73
CA PRO A 296 -4.66 2.10 41.48
C PRO A 296 -5.39 1.31 42.58
N GLY A 297 -5.01 1.59 43.81
CA GLY A 297 -5.81 1.16 44.95
C GLY A 297 -7.25 1.61 44.76
N MET A 298 -8.14 0.70 45.07
CA MET A 298 -9.60 0.79 45.01
C MET A 298 -10.10 2.11 45.63
N PHE A 299 -10.27 3.16 44.84
CA PHE A 299 -10.99 4.37 45.25
C PHE A 299 -12.45 4.29 44.77
N VAL A 300 -13.34 4.05 45.71
CA VAL A 300 -14.77 4.24 45.55
C VAL A 300 -15.01 5.74 45.34
N SER A 301 -15.23 6.18 44.12
CA SER A 301 -15.64 7.56 43.85
C SER A 301 -17.14 7.65 43.61
N ARG A 302 -17.74 8.45 44.48
CA ARG A 302 -19.12 8.94 44.40
C ARG A 302 -19.35 9.69 43.11
N ALA A 303 -20.42 9.31 42.42
CA ALA A 303 -20.92 10.01 41.24
C ALA A 303 -21.28 11.47 41.58
N LEU A 304 -20.72 12.40 40.85
CA LEU A 304 -21.25 13.75 40.64
C LEU A 304 -21.50 13.92 39.15
N GLY A 305 -22.77 13.92 38.79
CA GLY A 305 -23.23 14.14 37.44
C GLY A 305 -23.05 15.60 37.02
N THR A 306 -22.44 15.80 35.88
CA THR A 306 -22.60 17.03 35.11
C THR A 306 -23.01 16.66 33.68
N LYS A 307 -24.24 17.06 33.36
CA LYS A 307 -24.85 17.02 32.04
C LYS A 307 -24.19 18.10 31.16
N TYR A 308 -23.58 17.72 30.06
CA TYR A 308 -23.35 18.62 28.93
C TYR A 308 -24.13 18.11 27.71
N PRO A 309 -24.85 19.00 27.00
CA PRO A 309 -25.58 18.62 25.79
C PRO A 309 -24.62 18.57 24.59
N PRO A 310 -24.90 17.74 23.55
CA PRO A 310 -24.08 17.62 22.37
C PRO A 310 -24.14 18.87 21.48
N PRO A 311 -23.08 19.22 20.75
CA PRO A 311 -23.09 20.33 19.83
C PRO A 311 -23.96 20.04 18.58
N ARG A 312 -24.80 21.01 18.24
CA ARG A 312 -25.61 20.99 17.01
C ARG A 312 -24.70 21.35 15.83
N PHE A 313 -24.63 20.49 14.83
CA PHE A 313 -24.10 20.83 13.52
C PHE A 313 -25.15 21.61 12.74
N SER A 314 -24.82 22.84 12.33
CA SER A 314 -25.58 23.63 11.37
C SER A 314 -25.14 23.28 9.96
N SER A 315 -26.09 22.82 9.17
CA SER A 315 -26.01 22.62 7.73
C SER A 315 -25.86 23.96 7.00
N GLY A 316 -24.97 23.99 5.99
CA GLY A 316 -25.05 25.01 4.95
C GLY A 316 -23.71 25.45 4.44
N LEU A 317 -23.29 24.89 3.30
CA LEU A 317 -22.72 25.66 2.18
C LEU A 317 -22.54 24.69 0.98
N SER A 318 -23.46 24.81 0.04
CA SER A 318 -23.35 24.23 -1.30
C SER A 318 -22.38 25.10 -2.10
N ILE A 319 -21.31 24.51 -2.60
CA ILE A 319 -20.53 25.10 -3.69
C ILE A 319 -20.55 24.10 -4.86
N SER A 320 -21.35 24.46 -5.86
CA SER A 320 -21.29 23.82 -7.17
C SER A 320 -20.10 24.41 -7.94
N SER A 321 -19.16 23.57 -8.32
CA SER A 321 -18.26 23.88 -9.43
C SER A 321 -17.97 22.58 -10.18
N THR A 322 -18.64 22.43 -11.29
CA THR A 322 -18.35 21.47 -12.34
C THR A 322 -16.99 21.76 -12.95
N CYS A 323 -16.01 20.92 -12.69
CA CYS A 323 -14.83 20.81 -13.54
C CYS A 323 -14.78 19.39 -14.11
N ASN A 324 -15.22 19.27 -15.36
CA ASN A 324 -14.95 18.10 -16.19
C ASN A 324 -13.47 18.15 -16.60
N CYS A 325 -12.63 17.36 -15.96
CA CYS A 325 -11.33 16.99 -16.51
C CYS A 325 -11.34 15.50 -16.80
N HIS A 326 -11.44 15.17 -18.08
CA HIS A 326 -11.13 13.83 -18.59
C HIS A 326 -9.60 13.68 -18.52
N CYS A 327 -9.09 12.93 -17.58
CA CYS A 327 -7.75 12.36 -17.61
C CYS A 327 -7.88 10.86 -17.83
N SER A 328 -7.64 10.44 -19.06
CA SER A 328 -7.38 9.04 -19.40
C SER A 328 -5.90 8.77 -19.18
N ASP A 329 -5.52 8.34 -18.01
CA ASP A 329 -4.14 7.91 -17.72
C ASP A 329 -4.14 6.46 -17.19
N ASN A 330 -3.49 5.60 -17.97
CA ASN A 330 -3.21 4.21 -17.63
C ASN A 330 -2.05 4.16 -16.61
N THR A 331 -2.34 4.33 -15.31
CA THR A 331 -1.36 4.28 -14.22
C THR A 331 -1.65 3.17 -13.22
N TRP A 332 -1.99 1.98 -13.72
CA TRP A 332 -2.47 0.87 -12.88
C TRP A 332 -1.41 -0.22 -12.62
N ASP A 333 -0.13 0.04 -12.86
CA ASP A 333 0.91 -0.99 -12.92
C ASP A 333 1.13 -1.80 -11.63
N LEU A 334 0.81 -1.27 -10.46
CA LEU A 334 0.85 -2.04 -9.21
C LEU A 334 -0.46 -2.76 -8.87
N LEU A 335 -1.58 -2.28 -9.41
CA LEU A 335 -2.89 -2.78 -9.03
C LEU A 335 -3.55 -3.64 -10.11
N THR A 336 -3.23 -3.49 -11.39
CA THR A 336 -4.01 -4.07 -12.48
C THR A 336 -3.23 -4.82 -13.58
N SER A 337 -1.90 -4.76 -13.65
CA SER A 337 -1.09 -5.53 -14.61
C SER A 337 -0.53 -6.81 -14.04
#